data_d14aa41bd50d8db41d91e1e7c53d05a4
#
_entry.id   d14aa41bd50d8db41d91e1e7c53d05a4
#
_cell.length_a   1.000
_cell.length_b   1.000
_cell.length_c   1.000
_cell.angle_alpha   90.00
_cell.angle_beta   90.00
_cell.angle_gamma   90.00
#
_symmetry.space_group_name_H-M   'P 1'
#
loop_
_entity.id
_entity.type
_entity.pdbx_description
1 polymer ?
#
loop_
_entity_poly.entity_id
_entity_poly.type
_entity_poly.pdbx_seq_one_letter_code
_entity_poly.pdbx_strand_id
1 'polypeptide(L)'
;SVLPVLSTQGKRCRSERHKIFSHDNMSVAHYFALVFAVAVLGGWCFLWIMHVTGIIFGKVRLHRAVSTPSPEDLPGVSIIKPLVGVDPNLYTNIETFFNQSYPSFEILFSVQDESDPALMVVKALMEKYPKVDAKIFIGIKHVGPNGKVNNMVKAYEAAKHDTIVISDSSIKMLPDTLMDMISYLKPDVGLVLQMPYTEHRKGFAAVYEKVYFGTYQARSALGAAAVGINCSTGMSCVFRKDVLEKHGGLAPLGKYLAEDYFICEILTKAGYKSALCSKPALQNSGHYSISHFHQRLVRWSQLRISLLPQLIFLEPLSECMLMGVVASWAVEYVFGISPMAFFLMHVLCWFLCDYCTLTTVENGSLPFSKFEFLVAWLLRECLAFYLTIQSHRTSIVNWRHKKYKVHWGGTIEEI
;
A
#
# COMPACT_ATOMS: atom_id res chain seq x y z
N SER A 1 11.14 -69.07 39.19
CA SER A 1 9.75 -68.82 38.90
C SER A 1 9.42 -67.35 39.14
N VAL A 2 9.52 -66.52 38.16
CA VAL A 2 8.90 -65.18 38.13
C VAL A 2 8.90 -64.68 36.70
N LEU A 3 7.78 -64.42 36.14
CA LEU A 3 7.36 -63.48 35.09
C LEU A 3 6.00 -63.97 34.51
N PRO A 4 5.04 -63.19 34.05
CA PRO A 4 5.13 -61.89 33.37
C PRO A 4 4.01 -60.90 33.77
N VAL A 5 4.27 -59.61 33.80
CA VAL A 5 3.22 -58.58 33.68
C VAL A 5 3.81 -57.38 32.94
N LEU A 6 3.73 -57.38 31.64
CA LEU A 6 3.95 -56.17 30.80
C LEU A 6 3.32 -56.40 29.43
N SER A 7 1.99 -56.33 29.29
CA SER A 7 1.34 -56.43 27.98
C SER A 7 -0.07 -55.83 27.90
N THR A 8 -0.52 -54.99 28.82
CA THR A 8 -1.90 -54.47 28.78
C THR A 8 -2.06 -52.95 28.65
N GLN A 9 -0.97 -52.17 28.77
CA GLN A 9 -1.08 -50.71 28.61
C GLN A 9 -1.02 -50.19 27.16
N GLY A 10 -0.39 -50.94 26.26
CA GLY A 10 -0.27 -50.51 24.85
C GLY A 10 -1.54 -50.63 24.00
N LYS A 11 -2.49 -51.48 24.44
CA LYS A 11 -3.76 -51.68 23.69
C LYS A 11 -4.89 -50.71 24.09
N ARG A 12 -4.84 -50.12 25.27
CA ARG A 12 -5.84 -49.13 25.73
C ARG A 12 -5.70 -47.76 25.02
N CYS A 13 -4.48 -47.34 24.74
CA CYS A 13 -4.23 -46.06 24.14
C CYS A 13 -4.58 -46.00 22.61
N ARG A 14 -4.64 -47.15 21.93
CA ARG A 14 -5.02 -47.24 20.50
C ARG A 14 -6.53 -47.36 20.30
N SER A 15 -7.26 -47.86 21.30
CA SER A 15 -8.73 -48.03 21.26
C SER A 15 -9.46 -46.70 21.50
N GLU A 16 -8.88 -45.75 22.24
CA GLU A 16 -9.51 -44.46 22.50
C GLU A 16 -9.39 -43.48 21.32
N ARG A 17 -8.37 -43.63 20.44
CA ARG A 17 -8.23 -42.76 19.27
C ARG A 17 -9.21 -43.07 18.12
N HIS A 18 -9.80 -44.27 18.05
CA HIS A 18 -10.78 -44.64 17.02
C HIS A 18 -12.23 -44.34 17.39
N LYS A 19 -12.52 -43.87 18.62
CA LYS A 19 -13.88 -43.50 19.02
C LYS A 19 -14.28 -42.06 18.67
N ILE A 20 -13.40 -41.27 18.04
CA ILE A 20 -13.67 -39.84 17.70
C ILE A 20 -14.46 -39.67 16.41
N PHE A 21 -14.63 -40.73 15.62
CA PHE A 21 -15.38 -40.66 14.35
C PHE A 21 -16.59 -41.58 14.28
N SER A 22 -17.43 -41.62 15.32
CA SER A 22 -18.79 -42.17 15.18
C SER A 22 -19.76 -41.00 14.88
N HIS A 23 -20.41 -41.06 13.75
CA HIS A 23 -21.21 -40.01 13.12
C HIS A 23 -22.50 -39.59 13.92
N ASP A 24 -22.76 -40.10 15.10
CA ASP A 24 -24.09 -40.02 15.71
C ASP A 24 -24.25 -39.10 16.93
N ASN A 25 -23.20 -38.37 17.39
CA ASN A 25 -23.37 -37.44 18.52
C ASN A 25 -22.29 -36.33 18.57
N MET A 26 -22.04 -35.63 17.47
CA MET A 26 -21.27 -34.37 17.58
C MET A 26 -22.18 -33.32 18.24
N SER A 27 -21.75 -32.75 19.37
CA SER A 27 -22.46 -31.65 19.99
C SER A 27 -22.52 -30.46 19.01
N VAL A 28 -23.57 -29.65 19.07
CA VAL A 28 -23.70 -28.43 18.25
C VAL A 28 -22.45 -27.55 18.35
N ALA A 29 -21.84 -27.49 19.53
CA ALA A 29 -20.60 -26.76 19.75
C ALA A 29 -19.40 -27.31 18.93
N HIS A 30 -19.30 -28.63 18.81
CA HIS A 30 -18.27 -29.29 17.97
C HIS A 30 -18.44 -28.96 16.49
N TYR A 31 -19.67 -28.94 16.01
CA TYR A 31 -19.98 -28.57 14.63
C TYR A 31 -19.56 -27.11 14.33
N PHE A 32 -19.92 -26.16 15.19
CA PHE A 32 -19.51 -24.78 15.04
C PHE A 32 -17.99 -24.61 15.10
N ALA A 33 -17.31 -25.29 16.03
CA ALA A 33 -15.85 -25.24 16.13
C ALA A 33 -15.17 -25.80 14.87
N LEU A 34 -15.71 -26.89 14.31
CA LEU A 34 -15.17 -27.46 13.05
C LEU A 34 -15.37 -26.51 11.86
N VAL A 35 -16.56 -25.94 11.70
CA VAL A 35 -16.85 -24.96 10.65
C VAL A 35 -15.93 -23.75 10.77
N PHE A 36 -15.76 -23.23 12.00
CA PHE A 36 -14.86 -22.11 12.24
C PHE A 36 -13.39 -22.47 11.94
N ALA A 37 -12.92 -23.65 12.37
CA ALA A 37 -11.56 -24.12 12.09
C ALA A 37 -11.31 -24.25 10.56
N VAL A 38 -12.27 -24.80 9.82
CA VAL A 38 -12.19 -24.91 8.35
C VAL A 38 -12.16 -23.53 7.70
N ALA A 39 -12.98 -22.58 8.17
CA ALA A 39 -12.97 -21.20 7.67
C ALA A 39 -11.62 -20.51 7.93
N VAL A 40 -11.04 -20.68 9.12
CA VAL A 40 -9.72 -20.18 9.47
C VAL A 40 -8.64 -20.76 8.55
N LEU A 41 -8.64 -22.07 8.32
CA LEU A 41 -7.68 -22.73 7.42
C LEU A 41 -7.84 -22.26 5.98
N GLY A 42 -9.08 -22.06 5.52
CA GLY A 42 -9.36 -21.48 4.22
C GLY A 42 -8.79 -20.07 4.07
N GLY A 43 -8.98 -19.21 5.09
CA GLY A 43 -8.40 -17.88 5.15
C GLY A 43 -6.87 -17.89 5.18
N TRP A 44 -6.28 -18.78 5.98
CA TRP A 44 -4.84 -18.99 6.05
C TRP A 44 -4.25 -19.43 4.69
N CYS A 45 -4.85 -20.41 4.04
CA CYS A 45 -4.46 -20.83 2.68
C CYS A 45 -4.56 -19.68 1.68
N PHE A 46 -5.66 -18.91 1.71
CA PHE A 46 -5.84 -17.74 0.86
C PHE A 46 -4.73 -16.71 1.04
N LEU A 47 -4.36 -16.37 2.27
CA LEU A 47 -3.27 -15.44 2.55
C LEU A 47 -1.92 -15.96 2.03
N TRP A 48 -1.64 -17.25 2.15
CA TRP A 48 -0.44 -17.85 1.58
C TRP A 48 -0.43 -17.81 0.06
N ILE A 49 -1.56 -18.13 -0.58
CA ILE A 49 -1.71 -18.02 -2.03
C ILE A 49 -1.44 -16.58 -2.47
N MET A 50 -2.04 -15.59 -1.80
CA MET A 50 -1.83 -14.17 -2.11
C MET A 50 -0.38 -13.74 -1.89
N HIS A 51 0.29 -14.25 -0.84
CA HIS A 51 1.69 -13.94 -0.58
C HIS A 51 2.61 -14.49 -1.69
N VAL A 52 2.48 -15.76 -2.03
CA VAL A 52 3.27 -16.40 -3.10
C VAL A 52 2.97 -15.76 -4.46
N THR A 53 1.71 -15.52 -4.75
CA THR A 53 1.28 -14.84 -5.99
C THR A 53 1.87 -13.44 -6.09
N GLY A 54 1.89 -12.69 -4.98
CA GLY A 54 2.53 -11.37 -4.91
C GLY A 54 4.03 -11.42 -5.22
N ILE A 55 4.75 -12.40 -4.68
CA ILE A 55 6.19 -12.60 -4.97
C ILE A 55 6.40 -12.92 -6.46
N ILE A 56 5.63 -13.85 -7.01
CA ILE A 56 5.73 -14.24 -8.42
C ILE A 56 5.42 -13.06 -9.32
N PHE A 57 4.30 -12.36 -9.05
CA PHE A 57 3.91 -11.18 -9.81
C PHE A 57 4.97 -10.07 -9.73
N GLY A 58 5.53 -9.82 -8.55
CA GLY A 58 6.61 -8.86 -8.37
C GLY A 58 7.85 -9.20 -9.20
N LYS A 59 8.31 -10.44 -9.16
CA LYS A 59 9.44 -10.92 -9.98
C LYS A 59 9.19 -10.82 -11.49
N VAL A 60 7.94 -11.01 -11.91
CA VAL A 60 7.56 -10.97 -13.33
C VAL A 60 7.30 -9.54 -13.81
N ARG A 61 6.84 -8.63 -12.95
CA ARG A 61 6.34 -7.31 -13.36
C ARG A 61 7.22 -6.14 -12.96
N LEU A 62 7.88 -6.19 -11.79
CA LEU A 62 8.70 -5.06 -11.35
C LEU A 62 10.01 -4.99 -12.12
N HIS A 63 10.58 -3.78 -12.19
CA HIS A 63 11.89 -3.47 -12.77
C HIS A 63 12.10 -3.94 -14.21
N ARG A 64 11.01 -4.05 -14.97
CA ARG A 64 11.10 -4.39 -16.40
C ARG A 64 11.72 -3.24 -17.20
N ALA A 65 12.44 -3.61 -18.24
CA ALA A 65 12.84 -2.65 -19.25
C ALA A 65 11.59 -2.07 -19.93
N VAL A 66 11.55 -0.75 -20.05
CA VAL A 66 10.41 -0.05 -20.65
C VAL A 66 10.42 -0.30 -22.15
N SER A 67 9.31 -0.84 -22.67
CA SER A 67 9.07 -0.86 -24.10
C SER A 67 8.78 0.58 -24.54
N THR A 68 9.62 1.15 -25.37
CA THR A 68 9.45 2.52 -25.88
C THR A 68 8.55 2.48 -27.11
N PRO A 69 7.28 2.95 -27.02
CA PRO A 69 6.45 3.16 -28.21
C PRO A 69 7.08 4.20 -29.12
N SER A 70 6.60 4.26 -30.38
CA SER A 70 7.02 5.36 -31.27
C SER A 70 6.71 6.71 -30.64
N PRO A 71 7.60 7.70 -30.68
CA PRO A 71 7.36 9.02 -30.08
C PRO A 71 6.06 9.69 -30.51
N GLU A 72 5.60 9.40 -31.73
CA GLU A 72 4.37 9.92 -32.33
C GLU A 72 3.10 9.35 -31.69
N ASP A 73 3.18 8.16 -31.06
CA ASP A 73 2.07 7.49 -30.40
C ASP A 73 1.94 7.85 -28.92
N LEU A 74 2.87 8.66 -28.40
CA LEU A 74 2.90 8.99 -26.97
C LEU A 74 1.99 10.19 -26.66
N PRO A 75 1.03 10.06 -25.69
CA PRO A 75 0.21 11.17 -25.28
C PRO A 75 1.03 12.23 -24.55
N GLY A 76 0.65 13.51 -24.68
CA GLY A 76 1.17 14.54 -23.79
C GLY A 76 0.71 14.30 -22.35
N VAL A 77 1.53 14.68 -21.36
CA VAL A 77 1.29 14.43 -19.95
C VAL A 77 1.37 15.70 -19.13
N SER A 78 0.37 15.96 -18.28
CA SER A 78 0.40 17.04 -17.29
C SER A 78 0.68 16.46 -15.90
N ILE A 79 1.82 16.83 -15.29
CA ILE A 79 2.24 16.36 -13.98
C ILE A 79 1.85 17.38 -12.93
N ILE A 80 0.95 17.04 -12.02
CA ILE A 80 0.51 17.90 -10.91
C ILE A 80 1.33 17.57 -9.67
N LYS A 81 2.01 18.57 -9.13
CA LYS A 81 2.84 18.48 -7.91
C LYS A 81 2.28 19.39 -6.81
N PRO A 82 1.43 18.87 -5.92
CA PRO A 82 0.98 19.64 -4.76
C PRO A 82 2.13 19.79 -3.75
N LEU A 83 2.45 21.02 -3.42
CA LEU A 83 3.53 21.38 -2.50
C LEU A 83 2.98 22.14 -1.29
N VAL A 84 3.56 21.86 -0.12
CA VAL A 84 3.35 22.64 1.12
C VAL A 84 4.59 22.51 2.00
N GLY A 85 5.25 23.61 2.25
CA GLY A 85 6.48 23.67 3.04
C GLY A 85 7.68 23.03 2.34
N VAL A 86 8.82 23.06 3.00
CA VAL A 86 10.08 22.47 2.51
C VAL A 86 10.47 21.28 3.36
N ASP A 87 10.56 20.11 2.72
CA ASP A 87 11.25 18.95 3.23
C ASP A 87 12.74 19.04 2.84
N PRO A 88 13.69 18.55 3.66
CA PRO A 88 15.12 18.60 3.33
C PRO A 88 15.48 18.03 1.97
N ASN A 89 14.70 17.07 1.47
CA ASN A 89 14.93 16.42 0.18
C ASN A 89 14.07 17.01 -0.96
N LEU A 90 13.28 18.07 -0.70
CA LEU A 90 12.32 18.60 -1.67
C LEU A 90 12.99 18.99 -2.99
N TYR A 91 14.12 19.70 -2.94
CA TYR A 91 14.86 20.10 -4.14
C TYR A 91 15.22 18.88 -5.00
N THR A 92 15.86 17.89 -4.41
CA THR A 92 16.27 16.66 -5.11
C THR A 92 15.07 15.89 -5.66
N ASN A 93 13.98 15.81 -4.90
CA ASN A 93 12.76 15.12 -5.33
C ASN A 93 12.15 15.81 -6.56
N ILE A 94 11.95 17.11 -6.49
CA ILE A 94 11.34 17.89 -7.60
C ILE A 94 12.24 17.87 -8.83
N GLU A 95 13.56 17.99 -8.67
CA GLU A 95 14.52 17.98 -9.78
C GLU A 95 14.38 16.72 -10.66
N THR A 96 14.04 15.57 -10.08
CA THR A 96 13.85 14.33 -10.85
C THR A 96 12.70 14.41 -11.85
N PHE A 97 11.74 15.29 -11.65
CA PHE A 97 10.62 15.51 -12.58
C PHE A 97 11.05 16.35 -13.79
N PHE A 98 12.00 17.25 -13.61
CA PHE A 98 12.60 18.00 -14.73
C PHE A 98 13.51 17.12 -15.62
N ASN A 99 14.00 16.01 -15.07
CA ASN A 99 14.91 15.07 -15.74
C ASN A 99 14.20 13.83 -16.30
N GLN A 100 12.90 13.91 -16.58
CA GLN A 100 12.18 12.80 -17.19
C GLN A 100 12.52 12.64 -18.66
N SER A 101 12.82 11.41 -19.08
CA SER A 101 13.06 11.05 -20.48
C SER A 101 11.73 10.78 -21.21
N TYR A 102 10.91 11.82 -21.37
CA TYR A 102 9.60 11.75 -22.00
C TYR A 102 9.43 12.92 -22.98
N PRO A 103 8.90 12.71 -24.20
CA PRO A 103 8.95 13.74 -25.26
C PRO A 103 8.02 14.93 -25.02
N SER A 104 6.85 14.74 -24.43
CA SER A 104 5.83 15.79 -24.30
C SER A 104 5.19 15.77 -22.91
N PHE A 105 5.65 16.65 -22.02
CA PHE A 105 5.04 16.81 -20.71
C PHE A 105 5.14 18.25 -20.21
N GLU A 106 4.27 18.60 -19.27
CA GLU A 106 4.35 19.82 -18.48
C GLU A 106 4.34 19.50 -16.99
N ILE A 107 4.89 20.39 -16.16
CA ILE A 107 4.87 20.27 -14.70
C ILE A 107 4.06 21.43 -14.12
N LEU A 108 3.01 21.08 -13.35
CA LEU A 108 2.09 22.04 -12.75
C LEU A 108 2.26 22.00 -11.22
N PHE A 109 3.02 22.96 -10.70
CA PHE A 109 3.24 23.09 -9.26
C PHE A 109 2.06 23.81 -8.63
N SER A 110 1.48 23.23 -7.58
CA SER A 110 0.40 23.84 -6.81
C SER A 110 0.89 24.19 -5.41
N VAL A 111 0.81 25.44 -5.04
CA VAL A 111 1.28 26.01 -3.76
C VAL A 111 0.14 26.78 -3.10
N GLN A 112 -0.04 26.62 -1.79
CA GLN A 112 -1.21 27.17 -1.08
C GLN A 112 -1.20 28.69 -0.99
N ASP A 113 -0.04 29.31 -0.78
CA ASP A 113 0.12 30.76 -0.67
C ASP A 113 1.51 31.23 -1.12
N GLU A 114 1.66 32.54 -1.28
CA GLU A 114 2.88 33.18 -1.76
C GLU A 114 4.04 33.13 -0.75
N SER A 115 3.75 32.92 0.52
CA SER A 115 4.76 32.85 1.59
C SER A 115 5.37 31.44 1.73
N ASP A 116 4.84 30.44 1.02
CA ASP A 116 5.33 29.06 1.13
C ASP A 116 6.78 28.95 0.62
N PRO A 117 7.72 28.50 1.45
CA PRO A 117 9.13 28.41 1.07
C PRO A 117 9.39 27.42 -0.07
N ALA A 118 8.46 26.51 -0.41
CA ALA A 118 8.57 25.64 -1.56
C ALA A 118 8.67 26.42 -2.88
N LEU A 119 8.12 27.63 -2.93
CA LEU A 119 8.20 28.50 -4.12
C LEU A 119 9.64 28.83 -4.52
N MET A 120 10.53 29.04 -3.56
CA MET A 120 11.95 29.32 -3.84
C MET A 120 12.61 28.11 -4.54
N VAL A 121 12.31 26.91 -4.05
CA VAL A 121 12.83 25.66 -4.62
C VAL A 121 12.35 25.48 -6.06
N VAL A 122 11.05 25.69 -6.30
CA VAL A 122 10.46 25.54 -7.65
C VAL A 122 11.03 26.57 -8.62
N LYS A 123 11.11 27.86 -8.22
CA LYS A 123 11.65 28.93 -9.07
C LYS A 123 13.11 28.65 -9.47
N ALA A 124 13.94 28.24 -8.51
CA ALA A 124 15.35 27.90 -8.77
C ALA A 124 15.47 26.73 -9.78
N LEU A 125 14.59 25.74 -9.69
CA LEU A 125 14.59 24.61 -10.65
C LEU A 125 14.06 25.02 -12.03
N MET A 126 13.05 25.87 -12.10
CA MET A 126 12.57 26.42 -13.38
C MET A 126 13.64 27.24 -14.10
N GLU A 127 14.42 28.04 -13.35
CA GLU A 127 15.59 28.75 -13.92
C GLU A 127 16.69 27.81 -14.42
N LYS A 128 16.93 26.73 -13.67
CA LYS A 128 17.94 25.72 -14.04
C LYS A 128 17.54 24.90 -15.27
N TYR A 129 16.23 24.68 -15.46
CA TYR A 129 15.68 23.84 -16.54
C TYR A 129 14.70 24.62 -17.44
N PRO A 130 15.12 25.71 -18.13
CA PRO A 130 14.23 26.61 -18.83
C PRO A 130 13.53 26.01 -20.07
N LYS A 131 13.97 24.82 -20.49
CA LYS A 131 13.37 24.09 -21.63
C LYS A 131 12.16 23.24 -21.23
N VAL A 132 11.97 22.98 -19.93
CA VAL A 132 10.84 22.20 -19.42
C VAL A 132 9.65 23.14 -19.23
N ASP A 133 8.51 22.79 -19.80
CA ASP A 133 7.28 23.54 -19.59
C ASP A 133 6.79 23.33 -18.14
N ALA A 134 7.03 24.33 -17.30
CA ALA A 134 6.67 24.29 -15.89
C ALA A 134 5.89 25.56 -15.51
N LYS A 135 4.84 25.40 -14.70
CA LYS A 135 3.98 26.51 -14.24
C LYS A 135 3.71 26.39 -12.76
N ILE A 136 3.54 27.54 -12.10
CA ILE A 136 3.20 27.63 -10.69
C ILE A 136 1.78 28.17 -10.54
N PHE A 137 0.95 27.48 -9.79
CA PHE A 137 -0.40 27.88 -9.39
C PHE A 137 -0.39 28.19 -7.89
N ILE A 138 -0.60 29.46 -7.57
CA ILE A 138 -0.61 29.95 -6.19
C ILE A 138 -2.05 30.15 -5.72
N GLY A 139 -2.29 29.84 -4.46
CA GLY A 139 -3.57 29.93 -3.80
C GLY A 139 -4.50 28.77 -4.08
N ILE A 140 -5.31 28.46 -3.08
CA ILE A 140 -6.27 27.34 -3.10
C ILE A 140 -7.58 27.72 -3.82
N LYS A 141 -8.29 26.73 -4.34
CA LYS A 141 -9.70 26.82 -4.72
C LYS A 141 -10.50 25.94 -3.77
N HIS A 142 -11.31 26.57 -2.91
CA HIS A 142 -12.12 25.87 -1.93
C HIS A 142 -13.23 25.04 -2.63
N VAL A 143 -13.09 23.70 -2.57
CA VAL A 143 -14.07 22.74 -3.12
C VAL A 143 -14.53 21.74 -2.06
N GLY A 144 -13.93 21.76 -0.87
CA GLY A 144 -14.28 20.89 0.25
C GLY A 144 -13.26 20.96 1.37
N PRO A 145 -13.38 20.13 2.41
CA PRO A 145 -12.45 20.10 3.54
C PRO A 145 -11.06 19.53 3.19
N ASN A 146 -10.89 18.77 2.09
CA ASN A 146 -9.58 18.22 1.73
C ASN A 146 -8.65 19.32 1.17
N GLY A 147 -7.66 19.74 1.99
CA GLY A 147 -6.69 20.77 1.61
C GLY A 147 -5.78 20.37 0.43
N LYS A 148 -5.52 19.07 0.19
CA LYS A 148 -4.73 18.62 -0.95
C LYS A 148 -5.49 18.82 -2.26
N VAL A 149 -6.77 18.47 -2.29
CA VAL A 149 -7.64 18.71 -3.45
C VAL A 149 -7.79 20.20 -3.71
N ASN A 150 -8.10 21.00 -2.67
CA ASN A 150 -8.20 22.45 -2.79
C ASN A 150 -6.94 23.10 -3.41
N ASN A 151 -5.77 22.55 -3.10
CA ASN A 151 -4.48 23.01 -3.65
C ASN A 151 -4.32 22.60 -5.13
N MET A 152 -4.77 21.40 -5.52
CA MET A 152 -4.53 20.84 -6.85
C MET A 152 -5.53 21.31 -7.93
N VAL A 153 -6.75 21.69 -7.56
CA VAL A 153 -7.85 21.91 -8.52
C VAL A 153 -7.49 22.95 -9.59
N LYS A 154 -6.83 24.07 -9.25
CA LYS A 154 -6.43 25.10 -10.23
C LYS A 154 -5.47 24.53 -11.30
N ALA A 155 -4.47 23.76 -10.86
CA ALA A 155 -3.51 23.13 -11.77
C ALA A 155 -4.18 22.03 -12.61
N TYR A 156 -5.09 21.26 -12.02
CA TYR A 156 -5.85 20.24 -12.72
C TYR A 156 -6.74 20.85 -13.83
N GLU A 157 -7.45 21.94 -13.54
CA GLU A 157 -8.29 22.63 -14.52
C GLU A 157 -7.46 23.23 -15.67
N ALA A 158 -6.26 23.73 -15.37
CA ALA A 158 -5.35 24.35 -16.34
C ALA A 158 -4.48 23.34 -17.12
N ALA A 159 -4.53 22.05 -16.75
CA ALA A 159 -3.75 21.00 -17.41
C ALA A 159 -4.16 20.86 -18.88
N LYS A 160 -3.17 20.97 -19.81
CA LYS A 160 -3.42 20.93 -21.25
C LYS A 160 -3.60 19.53 -21.82
N HIS A 161 -3.16 18.48 -21.09
CA HIS A 161 -3.20 17.11 -21.57
C HIS A 161 -4.27 16.30 -20.85
N ASP A 162 -4.86 15.34 -21.56
CA ASP A 162 -5.86 14.42 -21.00
C ASP A 162 -5.25 13.30 -20.17
N THR A 163 -3.94 13.19 -20.14
CA THR A 163 -3.21 12.27 -19.29
C THR A 163 -2.61 13.04 -18.12
N ILE A 164 -3.14 12.79 -16.92
CA ILE A 164 -2.74 13.47 -15.68
C ILE A 164 -1.91 12.54 -14.80
N VAL A 165 -0.77 13.03 -14.35
CA VAL A 165 -0.02 12.43 -13.24
C VAL A 165 -0.23 13.28 -11.99
N ILE A 166 -0.65 12.67 -10.89
CA ILE A 166 -0.57 13.28 -9.55
C ILE A 166 0.56 12.58 -8.81
N SER A 167 1.49 13.34 -8.26
CA SER A 167 2.61 12.79 -7.50
C SER A 167 2.94 13.68 -6.30
N ASP A 168 3.02 13.08 -5.10
CA ASP A 168 3.31 13.78 -3.85
C ASP A 168 4.70 14.43 -3.86
N SER A 169 4.88 15.48 -3.05
CA SER A 169 6.12 16.26 -2.97
C SER A 169 7.36 15.44 -2.58
N SER A 170 7.17 14.37 -1.81
CA SER A 170 8.24 13.50 -1.34
C SER A 170 8.63 12.39 -2.32
N ILE A 171 7.99 12.32 -3.48
CA ILE A 171 8.29 11.27 -4.47
C ILE A 171 9.46 11.69 -5.36
N LYS A 172 10.40 10.75 -5.52
CA LYS A 172 11.50 10.78 -6.46
C LYS A 172 11.19 9.85 -7.62
N MET A 173 11.40 10.30 -8.86
CA MET A 173 11.22 9.48 -10.07
C MET A 173 12.56 9.15 -10.73
N LEU A 174 12.68 7.95 -11.28
CA LEU A 174 13.78 7.62 -12.19
C LEU A 174 13.52 8.28 -13.56
N PRO A 175 14.55 8.53 -14.38
CA PRO A 175 14.39 9.25 -15.65
C PRO A 175 13.38 8.65 -16.62
N ASP A 176 13.21 7.34 -16.59
CA ASP A 176 12.29 6.57 -17.45
C ASP A 176 10.96 6.19 -16.76
N THR A 177 10.69 6.72 -15.56
CA THR A 177 9.47 6.39 -14.80
C THR A 177 8.20 6.84 -15.51
N LEU A 178 8.18 8.04 -16.07
CA LEU A 178 7.01 8.53 -16.78
C LEU A 178 6.69 7.68 -18.01
N MET A 179 7.71 7.29 -18.76
CA MET A 179 7.58 6.39 -19.91
C MET A 179 7.02 5.02 -19.47
N ASP A 180 7.55 4.48 -18.35
CA ASP A 180 7.06 3.23 -17.77
C ASP A 180 5.57 3.32 -17.43
N MET A 181 5.14 4.35 -16.70
CA MET A 181 3.73 4.53 -16.32
C MET A 181 2.83 4.60 -17.56
N ILE A 182 3.21 5.37 -18.57
CA ILE A 182 2.42 5.54 -19.81
C ILE A 182 2.35 4.25 -20.61
N SER A 183 3.42 3.44 -20.62
CA SER A 183 3.42 2.15 -21.32
C SER A 183 2.33 1.17 -20.82
N TYR A 184 1.85 1.35 -19.57
CA TYR A 184 0.75 0.58 -18.97
C TYR A 184 -0.63 1.22 -19.18
N LEU A 185 -0.72 2.46 -19.66
CA LEU A 185 -2.00 3.16 -19.89
C LEU A 185 -2.64 2.69 -21.22
N LYS A 186 -2.99 1.40 -21.28
CA LYS A 186 -3.65 0.76 -22.43
C LYS A 186 -5.07 1.31 -22.63
N PRO A 187 -5.71 1.07 -23.80
CA PRO A 187 -7.07 1.55 -24.07
C PRO A 187 -8.12 1.17 -23.02
N ASP A 188 -8.00 0.00 -22.42
CA ASP A 188 -8.90 -0.50 -21.35
C ASP A 188 -8.43 -0.14 -19.92
N VAL A 189 -7.30 0.57 -19.79
CA VAL A 189 -6.74 1.01 -18.50
C VAL A 189 -7.00 2.50 -18.31
N GLY A 190 -7.70 2.84 -17.23
CA GLY A 190 -7.99 4.24 -16.86
C GLY A 190 -7.01 4.83 -15.84
N LEU A 191 -6.38 3.96 -15.05
CA LEU A 191 -5.48 4.35 -13.97
C LEU A 191 -4.25 3.44 -13.94
N VAL A 192 -3.06 4.04 -13.86
CA VAL A 192 -1.82 3.30 -13.59
C VAL A 192 -1.21 3.79 -12.29
N LEU A 193 -0.93 2.86 -11.41
CA LEU A 193 -0.39 3.09 -10.07
C LEU A 193 1.09 2.72 -10.03
N GLN A 194 1.86 3.46 -9.27
CA GLN A 194 3.17 3.02 -8.81
C GLN A 194 3.04 2.31 -7.47
N MET A 195 3.75 1.19 -7.30
CA MET A 195 3.80 0.52 -6.00
C MET A 195 4.53 1.41 -4.99
N PRO A 196 3.97 1.66 -3.80
CA PRO A 196 4.63 2.45 -2.77
C PRO A 196 5.93 1.79 -2.28
N TYR A 197 7.00 2.55 -2.30
CA TYR A 197 8.28 2.13 -1.75
C TYR A 197 9.07 3.35 -1.23
N THR A 198 10.27 3.12 -0.69
CA THR A 198 11.09 4.20 -0.12
C THR A 198 12.49 4.22 -0.72
N GLU A 199 13.04 5.42 -0.87
CA GLU A 199 14.44 5.65 -1.20
C GLU A 199 15.35 5.23 -0.02
N HIS A 200 16.65 5.12 -0.27
CA HIS A 200 17.62 4.84 0.79
C HIS A 200 17.80 6.03 1.70
N ARG A 201 17.56 5.82 2.98
CA ARG A 201 17.74 6.82 4.02
C ARG A 201 18.45 6.20 5.22
N LYS A 202 19.20 7.00 5.97
CA LYS A 202 19.97 6.54 7.13
C LYS A 202 19.09 6.42 8.37
N GLY A 203 19.45 5.48 9.26
CA GLY A 203 18.85 5.29 10.58
C GLY A 203 17.76 4.23 10.63
N PHE A 204 17.55 3.69 11.83
CA PHE A 204 16.67 2.53 12.05
C PHE A 204 15.19 2.81 11.68
N ALA A 205 14.70 4.03 11.87
CA ALA A 205 13.36 4.39 11.46
C ALA A 205 13.16 4.25 9.94
N ALA A 206 14.18 4.57 9.13
CA ALA A 206 14.16 4.38 7.69
C ALA A 206 14.21 2.89 7.30
N VAL A 207 14.98 2.08 8.03
CA VAL A 207 14.98 0.61 7.86
C VAL A 207 13.59 0.05 8.15
N TYR A 208 12.99 0.44 9.27
CA TYR A 208 11.65 0.01 9.67
C TYR A 208 10.59 0.37 8.62
N GLU A 209 10.61 1.60 8.13
CA GLU A 209 9.69 2.05 7.06
C GLU A 209 9.92 1.26 5.76
N LYS A 210 11.17 1.06 5.34
CA LYS A 210 11.51 0.27 4.14
C LYS A 210 11.06 -1.18 4.28
N VAL A 211 11.21 -1.79 5.45
CA VAL A 211 10.71 -3.14 5.74
C VAL A 211 9.17 -3.18 5.66
N TYR A 212 8.47 -2.19 6.23
CA TYR A 212 7.00 -2.12 6.12
C TYR A 212 6.54 -2.06 4.66
N PHE A 213 7.11 -1.13 3.87
CA PHE A 213 6.73 -0.97 2.46
C PHE A 213 7.14 -2.15 1.59
N GLY A 214 8.30 -2.74 1.83
CA GLY A 214 8.82 -3.87 1.06
C GLY A 214 8.29 -5.25 1.46
N THR A 215 7.52 -5.34 2.57
CA THR A 215 6.89 -6.60 3.03
C THR A 215 5.37 -6.48 3.01
N TYR A 216 4.75 -5.98 4.06
CA TYR A 216 3.29 -5.89 4.20
C TYR A 216 2.62 -5.12 3.05
N GLN A 217 3.08 -3.90 2.79
CA GLN A 217 2.50 -3.06 1.75
C GLN A 217 2.73 -3.64 0.34
N ALA A 218 3.94 -4.15 0.09
CA ALA A 218 4.28 -4.77 -1.20
C ALA A 218 3.47 -6.05 -1.44
N ARG A 219 3.36 -6.94 -0.44
CA ARG A 219 2.55 -8.14 -0.51
C ARG A 219 1.10 -7.82 -0.87
N SER A 220 0.51 -6.84 -0.19
CA SER A 220 -0.86 -6.39 -0.43
C SER A 220 -1.03 -5.81 -1.83
N ALA A 221 -0.14 -4.91 -2.25
CA ALA A 221 -0.22 -4.25 -3.56
C ALA A 221 0.01 -5.23 -4.73
N LEU A 222 1.05 -6.07 -4.62
CA LEU A 222 1.40 -7.04 -5.67
C LEU A 222 0.39 -8.18 -5.76
N GLY A 223 -0.08 -8.68 -4.61
CA GLY A 223 -1.11 -9.73 -4.56
C GLY A 223 -2.44 -9.22 -5.14
N ALA A 224 -2.88 -8.03 -4.76
CA ALA A 224 -4.09 -7.40 -5.30
C ALA A 224 -3.97 -7.15 -6.80
N ALA A 225 -2.84 -6.60 -7.27
CA ALA A 225 -2.61 -6.37 -8.70
C ALA A 225 -2.59 -7.67 -9.52
N ALA A 226 -2.06 -8.76 -8.95
CA ALA A 226 -2.02 -10.06 -9.62
C ALA A 226 -3.41 -10.65 -9.91
N VAL A 227 -4.39 -10.35 -9.05
CA VAL A 227 -5.79 -10.79 -9.21
C VAL A 227 -6.71 -9.70 -9.78
N GLY A 228 -6.14 -8.58 -10.24
CA GLY A 228 -6.89 -7.49 -10.86
C GLY A 228 -7.69 -6.62 -9.89
N ILE A 229 -7.37 -6.68 -8.60
CA ILE A 229 -7.99 -5.83 -7.57
C ILE A 229 -7.29 -4.47 -7.54
N ASN A 230 -8.08 -3.39 -7.51
CA ASN A 230 -7.57 -2.04 -7.42
C ASN A 230 -7.10 -1.72 -5.99
N CYS A 231 -5.83 -1.33 -5.87
CA CYS A 231 -5.24 -0.91 -4.59
C CYS A 231 -4.61 0.47 -4.76
N SER A 232 -5.42 1.53 -4.65
CA SER A 232 -4.93 2.90 -4.74
C SER A 232 -4.10 3.28 -3.51
N THR A 233 -3.03 4.03 -3.71
CA THR A 233 -2.07 4.38 -2.66
C THR A 233 -1.72 5.86 -2.58
N GLY A 234 -2.29 6.70 -3.43
CA GLY A 234 -2.22 8.17 -3.36
C GLY A 234 -0.85 8.82 -3.53
N MET A 235 0.25 8.05 -3.62
CA MET A 235 1.59 8.62 -3.68
C MET A 235 1.97 9.11 -5.07
N SER A 236 1.69 8.31 -6.10
CA SER A 236 1.97 8.62 -7.49
C SER A 236 1.12 7.74 -8.39
N CYS A 237 0.36 8.37 -9.28
CA CYS A 237 -0.49 7.68 -10.25
C CYS A 237 -0.65 8.51 -11.53
N VAL A 238 -0.97 7.84 -12.63
CA VAL A 238 -1.40 8.46 -13.87
C VAL A 238 -2.82 8.00 -14.22
N PHE A 239 -3.66 8.91 -14.71
CA PHE A 239 -5.04 8.60 -15.05
C PHE A 239 -5.56 9.45 -16.22
N ARG A 240 -6.70 9.03 -16.78
CA ARG A 240 -7.40 9.73 -17.88
C ARG A 240 -8.27 10.86 -17.33
N LYS A 241 -7.93 12.12 -17.70
CA LYS A 241 -8.67 13.32 -17.31
C LYS A 241 -10.07 13.34 -17.91
N ASP A 242 -10.19 13.00 -19.18
CA ASP A 242 -11.46 13.01 -19.92
C ASP A 242 -12.54 12.13 -19.27
N VAL A 243 -12.14 11.01 -18.66
CA VAL A 243 -13.06 10.13 -17.92
C VAL A 243 -13.47 10.75 -16.59
N LEU A 244 -12.52 11.33 -15.85
CA LEU A 244 -12.82 11.97 -14.56
C LEU A 244 -13.70 13.22 -14.76
N GLU A 245 -13.49 13.99 -15.83
CA GLU A 245 -14.28 15.18 -16.20
C GLU A 245 -15.78 14.85 -16.39
N LYS A 246 -16.10 13.72 -17.00
CA LYS A 246 -17.50 13.25 -17.15
C LYS A 246 -18.22 13.05 -15.81
N HIS A 247 -17.45 12.98 -14.71
CA HIS A 247 -17.95 12.81 -13.34
C HIS A 247 -17.73 14.06 -12.47
N GLY A 248 -17.46 15.22 -13.09
CA GLY A 248 -17.28 16.52 -12.44
C GLY A 248 -15.83 16.87 -12.11
N GLY A 249 -14.86 16.11 -12.60
CA GLY A 249 -13.44 16.37 -12.43
C GLY A 249 -12.94 16.10 -11.00
N LEU A 250 -11.90 16.85 -10.62
CA LEU A 250 -11.26 16.68 -9.30
C LEU A 250 -12.03 17.38 -8.17
N ALA A 251 -12.80 18.42 -8.46
CA ALA A 251 -13.44 19.25 -7.44
C ALA A 251 -14.41 18.50 -6.51
N PRO A 252 -15.30 17.59 -6.98
CA PRO A 252 -16.20 16.84 -6.11
C PRO A 252 -15.49 15.92 -5.10
N LEU A 253 -14.21 15.63 -5.31
CA LEU A 253 -13.41 14.81 -4.42
C LEU A 253 -12.89 15.57 -3.19
N GLY A 254 -13.07 16.88 -3.13
CA GLY A 254 -12.70 17.73 -1.99
C GLY A 254 -13.38 17.35 -0.67
N LYS A 255 -14.46 16.58 -0.69
CA LYS A 255 -15.17 16.06 0.50
C LYS A 255 -14.55 14.77 1.09
N TYR A 256 -13.55 14.17 0.44
CA TYR A 256 -12.90 12.94 0.85
C TYR A 256 -11.43 13.17 1.16
N LEU A 257 -10.89 12.50 2.17
CA LEU A 257 -9.46 12.57 2.49
C LEU A 257 -8.62 11.60 1.63
N ALA A 258 -9.24 10.52 1.15
CA ALA A 258 -8.64 9.55 0.25
C ALA A 258 -9.13 9.81 -1.19
N GLU A 259 -8.78 10.96 -1.76
CA GLU A 259 -9.15 11.36 -3.12
C GLU A 259 -8.69 10.36 -4.18
N ASP A 260 -7.55 9.74 -3.96
CA ASP A 260 -6.94 8.71 -4.81
C ASP A 260 -7.81 7.46 -4.94
N TYR A 261 -8.41 7.01 -3.83
CA TYR A 261 -9.35 5.90 -3.84
C TYR A 261 -10.57 6.23 -4.71
N PHE A 262 -11.13 7.43 -4.59
CA PHE A 262 -12.30 7.83 -5.35
C PHE A 262 -12.01 8.09 -6.84
N ILE A 263 -10.80 8.56 -7.18
CA ILE A 263 -10.36 8.59 -8.59
C ILE A 263 -10.39 7.16 -9.15
N CYS A 264 -9.79 6.20 -8.44
CA CYS A 264 -9.78 4.79 -8.84
C CYS A 264 -11.20 4.23 -8.97
N GLU A 265 -12.07 4.50 -8.01
CA GLU A 265 -13.46 4.03 -7.99
C GLU A 265 -14.26 4.57 -9.18
N ILE A 266 -14.14 5.87 -9.49
CA ILE A 266 -14.82 6.51 -10.63
C ILE A 266 -14.38 5.85 -11.95
N LEU A 267 -13.08 5.70 -12.16
CA LEU A 267 -12.54 5.09 -13.38
C LEU A 267 -12.96 3.62 -13.52
N THR A 268 -12.99 2.89 -12.41
CA THR A 268 -13.45 1.49 -12.40
C THR A 268 -14.95 1.39 -12.72
N LYS A 269 -15.78 2.26 -12.12
CA LYS A 269 -17.23 2.33 -12.43
C LYS A 269 -17.51 2.75 -13.86
N ALA A 270 -16.60 3.51 -14.48
CA ALA A 270 -16.65 3.84 -15.89
C ALA A 270 -16.20 2.70 -16.83
N GLY A 271 -15.87 1.51 -16.27
CA GLY A 271 -15.52 0.31 -17.02
C GLY A 271 -14.01 0.15 -17.31
N TYR A 272 -13.15 1.02 -16.78
CA TYR A 272 -11.71 0.93 -16.97
C TYR A 272 -11.06 0.06 -15.89
N LYS A 273 -9.98 -0.62 -16.26
CA LYS A 273 -9.10 -1.34 -15.35
C LYS A 273 -8.07 -0.39 -14.71
N SER A 274 -7.51 -0.80 -13.58
CA SER A 274 -6.26 -0.23 -13.08
C SER A 274 -5.10 -1.16 -13.37
N ALA A 275 -3.90 -0.62 -13.51
CA ALA A 275 -2.67 -1.37 -13.69
C ALA A 275 -1.61 -0.90 -12.68
N LEU A 276 -0.66 -1.78 -12.38
CA LEU A 276 0.56 -1.45 -11.64
C LEU A 276 1.71 -1.37 -12.64
N CYS A 277 2.43 -0.24 -12.68
CA CYS A 277 3.60 -0.10 -13.53
C CYS A 277 4.82 -0.82 -12.93
N SER A 278 5.92 -0.91 -13.69
CA SER A 278 7.06 -1.70 -13.26
C SER A 278 7.97 -1.01 -12.24
N LYS A 279 7.92 0.32 -12.16
CA LYS A 279 8.78 1.11 -11.29
C LYS A 279 8.04 1.54 -10.03
N PRO A 280 8.57 1.21 -8.83
CA PRO A 280 8.00 1.66 -7.57
C PRO A 280 8.06 3.19 -7.41
N ALA A 281 7.12 3.74 -6.65
CA ALA A 281 7.15 5.13 -6.19
C ALA A 281 8.17 5.26 -5.05
N LEU A 282 9.29 5.92 -5.32
CA LEU A 282 10.36 6.08 -4.34
C LEU A 282 10.09 7.28 -3.43
N GLN A 283 9.51 7.02 -2.26
CA GLN A 283 9.32 8.07 -1.26
C GLN A 283 10.66 8.44 -0.61
N ASN A 284 11.03 9.70 -0.74
CA ASN A 284 12.26 10.27 -0.21
C ASN A 284 11.95 11.48 0.69
N SER A 285 11.19 11.24 1.76
CA SER A 285 10.92 12.25 2.80
C SER A 285 12.16 12.49 3.66
N GLY A 286 12.25 13.65 4.30
CA GLY A 286 13.24 13.91 5.35
C GLY A 286 13.15 12.89 6.50
N HIS A 287 14.06 13.03 7.45
CA HIS A 287 14.08 12.14 8.61
C HIS A 287 12.86 12.34 9.49
N TYR A 288 12.16 11.28 9.81
CA TYR A 288 11.11 11.27 10.80
C TYR A 288 11.13 10.02 11.67
N SER A 289 10.53 10.14 12.85
CA SER A 289 10.58 9.08 13.86
C SER A 289 9.60 7.93 13.53
N ILE A 290 9.82 6.78 14.14
CA ILE A 290 8.87 5.66 14.11
C ILE A 290 7.48 6.11 14.55
N SER A 291 7.37 6.99 15.55
CA SER A 291 6.09 7.55 16.00
C SER A 291 5.33 8.30 14.90
N HIS A 292 6.01 9.16 14.14
CA HIS A 292 5.40 9.85 13.00
C HIS A 292 4.95 8.87 11.91
N PHE A 293 5.75 7.84 11.65
CA PHE A 293 5.37 6.79 10.70
C PHE A 293 4.13 6.04 11.18
N HIS A 294 4.06 5.66 12.47
CA HIS A 294 2.89 5.00 13.05
C HIS A 294 1.62 5.88 12.95
N GLN A 295 1.71 7.17 13.26
CA GLN A 295 0.57 8.09 13.10
C GLN A 295 0.06 8.10 11.64
N ARG A 296 0.96 8.01 10.66
CA ARG A 296 0.60 7.89 9.26
C ARG A 296 -0.12 6.56 8.96
N LEU A 297 0.37 5.45 9.51
CA LEU A 297 -0.24 4.13 9.34
C LEU A 297 -1.62 4.05 10.00
N VAL A 298 -1.78 4.58 11.21
CA VAL A 298 -3.08 4.68 11.90
C VAL A 298 -4.07 5.47 11.04
N ARG A 299 -3.66 6.64 10.52
CA ARG A 299 -4.51 7.44 9.64
C ARG A 299 -4.95 6.66 8.40
N TRP A 300 -4.04 5.94 7.75
CA TRP A 300 -4.37 5.13 6.57
C TRP A 300 -5.32 3.99 6.91
N SER A 301 -5.13 3.31 8.04
CA SER A 301 -6.03 2.26 8.50
C SER A 301 -7.43 2.83 8.80
N GLN A 302 -7.54 3.96 9.51
CA GLN A 302 -8.82 4.65 9.76
C GLN A 302 -9.57 4.99 8.48
N LEU A 303 -8.88 5.49 7.45
CA LEU A 303 -9.48 5.78 6.14
C LEU A 303 -9.94 4.50 5.44
N ARG A 304 -9.12 3.45 5.42
CA ARG A 304 -9.51 2.15 4.82
C ARG A 304 -10.72 1.54 5.50
N ILE A 305 -10.77 1.55 6.84
CA ILE A 305 -11.90 1.05 7.62
C ILE A 305 -13.17 1.84 7.32
N SER A 306 -13.08 3.16 7.17
CA SER A 306 -14.24 4.00 6.85
C SER A 306 -14.83 3.72 5.45
N LEU A 307 -13.99 3.27 4.52
CA LEU A 307 -14.37 2.92 3.16
C LEU A 307 -14.85 1.47 3.04
N LEU A 308 -14.19 0.56 3.76
CA LEU A 308 -14.40 -0.89 3.69
C LEU A 308 -14.50 -1.44 5.12
N PRO A 309 -15.69 -1.40 5.76
CA PRO A 309 -15.86 -1.78 7.17
C PRO A 309 -15.40 -3.20 7.52
N GLN A 310 -15.45 -4.13 6.57
CA GLN A 310 -14.99 -5.50 6.76
C GLN A 310 -13.48 -5.57 7.10
N LEU A 311 -12.70 -4.54 6.78
CA LEU A 311 -11.28 -4.46 7.12
C LEU A 311 -11.03 -4.36 8.64
N ILE A 312 -12.05 -4.02 9.43
CA ILE A 312 -11.99 -4.09 10.90
C ILE A 312 -11.49 -5.46 11.38
N PHE A 313 -11.95 -6.51 10.73
CA PHE A 313 -11.58 -7.89 11.06
C PHE A 313 -10.50 -8.45 10.13
N LEU A 314 -10.56 -8.12 8.84
CA LEU A 314 -9.67 -8.72 7.84
C LEU A 314 -8.25 -8.17 7.91
N GLU A 315 -8.06 -6.88 8.23
CA GLU A 315 -6.73 -6.27 8.31
C GLU A 315 -5.88 -6.89 9.42
N PRO A 316 -6.35 -7.02 10.69
CA PRO A 316 -5.60 -7.73 11.73
C PRO A 316 -5.30 -9.19 11.39
N LEU A 317 -6.27 -9.91 10.81
CA LEU A 317 -6.09 -11.31 10.42
C LEU A 317 -5.13 -11.51 9.25
N SER A 318 -4.79 -10.46 8.53
CA SER A 318 -3.78 -10.52 7.45
C SER A 318 -2.32 -10.43 7.98
N GLU A 319 -2.12 -10.20 9.27
CA GLU A 319 -0.81 -10.15 9.92
C GLU A 319 -0.32 -11.55 10.30
N CYS A 320 1.00 -11.77 10.18
CA CYS A 320 1.62 -13.08 10.39
C CYS A 320 1.31 -13.68 11.76
N MET A 321 1.57 -12.92 12.84
CA MET A 321 1.46 -13.45 14.20
C MET A 321 0.04 -13.84 14.57
N LEU A 322 -0.95 -12.98 14.29
CA LEU A 322 -2.34 -13.24 14.64
C LEU A 322 -2.91 -14.42 13.85
N MET A 323 -2.71 -14.41 12.54
CA MET A 323 -3.14 -15.52 11.69
C MET A 323 -2.43 -16.82 12.09
N GLY A 324 -1.15 -16.76 12.41
CA GLY A 324 -0.36 -17.89 12.87
C GLY A 324 -0.95 -18.54 14.13
N VAL A 325 -1.32 -17.74 15.14
CA VAL A 325 -1.95 -18.21 16.39
C VAL A 325 -3.31 -18.87 16.10
N VAL A 326 -4.18 -18.19 15.35
CA VAL A 326 -5.53 -18.70 15.07
C VAL A 326 -5.48 -19.95 14.18
N ALA A 327 -4.58 -19.98 13.18
CA ALA A 327 -4.38 -21.15 12.33
C ALA A 327 -3.76 -22.33 13.10
N SER A 328 -2.87 -22.09 14.07
CA SER A 328 -2.31 -23.13 14.93
C SER A 328 -3.38 -23.87 15.74
N TRP A 329 -4.33 -23.10 16.30
CA TRP A 329 -5.49 -23.69 16.96
C TRP A 329 -6.33 -24.55 15.98
N ALA A 330 -6.60 -24.05 14.78
CA ALA A 330 -7.40 -24.76 13.80
C ALA A 330 -6.72 -26.04 13.31
N VAL A 331 -5.40 -26.01 13.13
CA VAL A 331 -4.60 -27.19 12.72
C VAL A 331 -4.56 -28.24 13.82
N GLU A 332 -4.41 -27.84 15.08
CA GLU A 332 -4.51 -28.78 16.21
C GLU A 332 -5.90 -29.42 16.27
N TYR A 333 -6.94 -28.59 16.16
CA TYR A 333 -8.32 -29.05 16.24
C TYR A 333 -8.69 -30.07 15.15
N VAL A 334 -8.27 -29.80 13.91
CA VAL A 334 -8.64 -30.63 12.74
C VAL A 334 -7.70 -31.82 12.55
N PHE A 335 -6.39 -31.61 12.72
CA PHE A 335 -5.35 -32.60 12.37
C PHE A 335 -4.58 -33.17 13.56
N GLY A 336 -4.74 -32.61 14.77
CA GLY A 336 -3.99 -33.04 15.96
C GLY A 336 -2.49 -32.75 15.89
N ILE A 337 -2.08 -31.77 15.05
CA ILE A 337 -0.69 -31.33 14.93
C ILE A 337 -0.37 -30.34 16.06
N SER A 338 0.84 -30.45 16.62
CA SER A 338 1.31 -29.54 17.67
C SER A 338 1.17 -28.07 17.26
N PRO A 339 0.38 -27.25 17.98
CA PRO A 339 0.17 -25.84 17.64
C PRO A 339 1.46 -25.03 17.70
N MET A 340 2.37 -25.33 18.64
CA MET A 340 3.65 -24.66 18.74
C MET A 340 4.55 -24.95 17.52
N ALA A 341 4.63 -26.21 17.10
CA ALA A 341 5.44 -26.59 15.94
C ALA A 341 4.89 -25.94 14.65
N PHE A 342 3.56 -25.93 14.48
CA PHE A 342 2.93 -25.27 13.35
C PHE A 342 3.16 -23.76 13.37
N PHE A 343 2.98 -23.10 14.53
CA PHE A 343 3.19 -21.65 14.66
C PHE A 343 4.62 -21.24 14.30
N LEU A 344 5.62 -21.94 14.84
CA LEU A 344 7.02 -21.64 14.55
C LEU A 344 7.36 -21.82 13.07
N MET A 345 6.84 -22.90 12.46
CA MET A 345 7.03 -23.14 11.03
C MET A 345 6.34 -22.03 10.20
N HIS A 346 5.10 -21.65 10.54
CA HIS A 346 4.39 -20.57 9.90
C HIS A 346 5.15 -19.24 9.94
N VAL A 347 5.62 -18.85 11.13
CA VAL A 347 6.38 -17.60 11.31
C VAL A 347 7.68 -17.62 10.51
N LEU A 348 8.42 -18.73 10.53
CA LEU A 348 9.67 -18.88 9.78
C LEU A 348 9.41 -18.75 8.27
N CYS A 349 8.45 -19.48 7.73
CA CYS A 349 8.13 -19.45 6.30
C CYS A 349 7.64 -18.06 5.88
N TRP A 350 6.80 -17.42 6.69
CA TRP A 350 6.32 -16.06 6.41
C TRP A 350 7.44 -15.03 6.41
N PHE A 351 8.33 -15.08 7.40
CA PHE A 351 9.54 -14.26 7.47
C PHE A 351 10.41 -14.39 6.20
N LEU A 352 10.64 -15.62 5.74
CA LEU A 352 11.40 -15.88 4.52
C LEU A 352 10.69 -15.34 3.28
N CYS A 353 9.37 -15.50 3.19
CA CYS A 353 8.59 -14.94 2.08
C CYS A 353 8.58 -13.41 2.10
N ASP A 354 8.44 -12.78 3.27
CA ASP A 354 8.55 -11.32 3.41
C ASP A 354 9.95 -10.82 3.01
N TYR A 355 11.02 -11.56 3.37
CA TYR A 355 12.37 -11.24 2.89
C TYR A 355 12.50 -11.36 1.36
N CYS A 356 11.92 -12.40 0.77
CA CYS A 356 11.86 -12.56 -0.68
C CYS A 356 11.08 -11.42 -1.36
N THR A 357 9.96 -11.00 -0.76
CA THR A 357 9.17 -9.88 -1.26
C THR A 357 9.99 -8.59 -1.26
N LEU A 358 10.62 -8.27 -0.12
CA LEU A 358 11.46 -7.09 0.03
C LEU A 358 12.60 -7.05 -0.99
N THR A 359 13.33 -8.17 -1.16
CA THR A 359 14.44 -8.23 -2.13
C THR A 359 13.96 -8.15 -3.58
N THR A 360 12.75 -8.64 -3.87
CA THR A 360 12.13 -8.49 -5.19
C THR A 360 11.79 -7.04 -5.50
N VAL A 361 11.29 -6.30 -4.51
CA VAL A 361 10.93 -4.89 -4.64
C VAL A 361 12.17 -4.00 -4.71
N GLU A 362 13.20 -4.30 -3.93
CA GLU A 362 14.47 -3.55 -3.92
C GLU A 362 15.23 -3.69 -5.24
N ASN A 363 15.21 -4.88 -5.83
CA ASN A 363 15.96 -5.22 -7.06
C ASN A 363 17.46 -4.92 -6.97
N GLY A 364 18.05 -5.16 -5.81
CA GLY A 364 19.46 -4.88 -5.54
C GLY A 364 19.88 -5.33 -4.15
N SER A 365 21.03 -4.87 -3.70
CA SER A 365 21.49 -5.09 -2.33
C SER A 365 20.69 -4.21 -1.36
N LEU A 366 20.21 -4.80 -0.27
CA LEU A 366 19.56 -4.04 0.79
C LEU A 366 20.57 -3.08 1.45
N PRO A 367 20.15 -1.83 1.76
CA PRO A 367 21.04 -0.82 2.37
C PRO A 367 21.26 -1.05 3.88
N PHE A 368 20.87 -2.20 4.40
CA PHE A 368 20.98 -2.59 5.80
C PHE A 368 21.26 -4.10 5.93
N SER A 369 21.71 -4.51 7.10
CA SER A 369 22.07 -5.90 7.40
C SER A 369 20.82 -6.80 7.56
N LYS A 370 21.03 -8.12 7.43
CA LYS A 370 19.96 -9.11 7.71
C LYS A 370 19.50 -9.06 9.18
N PHE A 371 20.37 -8.65 10.10
CA PHE A 371 20.01 -8.46 11.49
C PHE A 371 19.07 -7.26 11.68
N GLU A 372 19.36 -6.14 11.04
CA GLU A 372 18.45 -4.98 11.05
C GLU A 372 17.10 -5.32 10.41
N PHE A 373 17.09 -6.12 9.33
CA PHE A 373 15.83 -6.65 8.78
C PHE A 373 15.05 -7.45 9.81
N LEU A 374 15.69 -8.41 10.49
CA LEU A 374 15.05 -9.24 11.51
C LEU A 374 14.43 -8.38 12.62
N VAL A 375 15.20 -7.42 13.16
CA VAL A 375 14.71 -6.54 14.24
C VAL A 375 13.55 -5.67 13.77
N ALA A 376 13.66 -5.08 12.57
CA ALA A 376 12.60 -4.23 12.00
C ALA A 376 11.33 -5.05 11.69
N TRP A 377 11.48 -6.27 11.19
CA TRP A 377 10.37 -7.17 10.90
C TRP A 377 9.64 -7.60 12.17
N LEU A 378 10.37 -8.03 13.22
CA LEU A 378 9.78 -8.36 14.53
C LEU A 378 9.06 -7.16 15.14
N LEU A 379 9.67 -5.97 15.09
CA LEU A 379 9.06 -4.75 15.58
C LEU A 379 7.75 -4.44 14.83
N ARG A 380 7.73 -4.60 13.50
CA ARG A 380 6.54 -4.42 12.66
C ARG A 380 5.41 -5.37 13.11
N GLU A 381 5.71 -6.64 13.27
CA GLU A 381 4.73 -7.66 13.72
C GLU A 381 4.16 -7.36 15.11
N CYS A 382 5.02 -6.98 16.04
CA CYS A 382 4.59 -6.62 17.41
C CYS A 382 3.73 -5.35 17.42
N LEU A 383 4.10 -4.34 16.60
CA LEU A 383 3.39 -3.06 16.56
C LEU A 383 2.11 -3.09 15.72
N ALA A 384 1.90 -4.13 14.89
CA ALA A 384 0.67 -4.31 14.15
C ALA A 384 -0.58 -4.34 15.06
N PHE A 385 -0.50 -5.02 16.19
CA PHE A 385 -1.57 -5.03 17.21
C PHE A 385 -1.84 -3.64 17.79
N TYR A 386 -0.78 -2.89 18.11
CA TYR A 386 -0.91 -1.54 18.60
C TYR A 386 -1.57 -0.62 17.57
N LEU A 387 -1.15 -0.69 16.31
CA LEU A 387 -1.73 0.07 15.20
C LEU A 387 -3.22 -0.25 15.01
N THR A 388 -3.57 -1.53 15.04
CA THR A 388 -4.97 -1.97 14.96
C THR A 388 -5.80 -1.36 16.09
N ILE A 389 -5.37 -1.48 17.35
CA ILE A 389 -6.09 -0.90 18.48
C ILE A 389 -6.23 0.62 18.33
N GLN A 390 -5.18 1.33 17.93
CA GLN A 390 -5.23 2.78 17.76
C GLN A 390 -6.17 3.21 16.64
N SER A 391 -6.19 2.50 15.51
CA SER A 391 -7.06 2.83 14.38
C SER A 391 -8.55 2.64 14.69
N HIS A 392 -8.89 1.75 15.66
CA HIS A 392 -10.27 1.49 16.07
C HIS A 392 -10.77 2.40 17.20
N ARG A 393 -9.87 3.12 17.88
CA ARG A 393 -10.25 3.96 19.04
C ARG A 393 -11.06 5.19 18.69
N THR A 394 -10.86 5.75 17.51
CA THR A 394 -11.48 7.02 17.13
C THR A 394 -11.63 7.13 15.62
N SER A 395 -12.68 7.81 15.18
CA SER A 395 -12.86 8.24 13.80
C SER A 395 -12.21 9.60 13.48
N ILE A 396 -11.46 10.15 14.43
CA ILE A 396 -10.76 11.44 14.25
C ILE A 396 -9.39 11.18 13.67
N VAL A 397 -9.13 11.80 12.52
CA VAL A 397 -7.87 11.76 11.80
C VAL A 397 -7.15 13.09 11.96
N ASN A 398 -5.90 13.04 12.43
CA ASN A 398 -5.02 14.20 12.44
C ASN A 398 -4.21 14.24 11.14
N TRP A 399 -4.36 15.31 10.35
CA TRP A 399 -3.57 15.49 9.14
C TRP A 399 -3.00 16.91 9.06
N ARG A 400 -1.68 16.99 9.12
CA ARG A 400 -0.95 18.26 9.30
C ARG A 400 -1.40 18.96 10.59
N HIS A 401 -1.91 20.19 10.49
CA HIS A 401 -2.37 20.99 11.63
C HIS A 401 -3.88 20.95 11.85
N LYS A 402 -4.59 20.09 11.09
CA LYS A 402 -6.05 20.02 11.11
C LYS A 402 -6.51 18.66 11.63
N LYS A 403 -7.70 18.64 12.22
CA LYS A 403 -8.40 17.45 12.67
C LYS A 403 -9.64 17.24 11.81
N TYR A 404 -9.86 16.01 11.42
CA TYR A 404 -11.01 15.64 10.61
C TYR A 404 -11.75 14.48 11.26
N LYS A 405 -13.06 14.61 11.33
CA LYS A 405 -13.95 13.47 11.63
C LYS A 405 -14.24 12.75 10.33
N VAL A 406 -13.93 11.45 10.30
CA VAL A 406 -14.18 10.59 9.13
C VAL A 406 -15.48 9.84 9.34
N HIS A 407 -16.37 9.91 8.36
CA HIS A 407 -17.65 9.21 8.34
C HIS A 407 -17.57 7.96 7.48
N TRP A 408 -18.51 7.04 7.70
CA TRP A 408 -18.69 5.88 6.83
C TRP A 408 -18.89 6.33 5.37
N GLY A 409 -18.20 5.65 4.44
CA GLY A 409 -18.14 6.07 3.04
C GLY A 409 -17.07 7.13 2.76
N GLY A 410 -16.19 7.45 3.75
CA GLY A 410 -14.95 8.21 3.56
C GLY A 410 -15.11 9.73 3.48
N THR A 411 -16.32 10.29 3.68
CA THR A 411 -16.50 11.74 3.76
C THR A 411 -15.89 12.29 5.05
N ILE A 412 -15.41 13.52 4.99
CA ILE A 412 -14.75 14.17 6.14
C ILE A 412 -15.41 15.50 6.50
N GLU A 413 -15.31 15.84 7.77
CA GLU A 413 -15.70 17.13 8.36
C GLU A 413 -14.49 17.67 9.16
N GLU A 414 -14.13 18.92 8.96
CA GLU A 414 -13.06 19.59 9.72
C GLU A 414 -13.60 20.01 11.10
N ILE A 415 -12.88 19.69 12.20
CA ILE A 415 -13.29 19.93 13.59
C ILE A 415 -12.23 20.70 14.38
#